data_42624bd66a602090fdd59438f163d900
#
_entry.id   42624bd66a602090fdd59438f163d900
#
_cell.length_a   1.000
_cell.length_b   1.000
_cell.length_c   1.000
_cell.angle_alpha   90.00
_cell.angle_beta   90.00
_cell.angle_gamma   90.00
#
_symmetry.space_group_name_H-M   'P 1'
#
loop_
_entity.id
_entity.type
_entity.pdbx_description
1 polymer ?
#
loop_
_entity_poly.entity_id
_entity_poly.type
_entity_poly.pdbx_seq_one_letter_code
_entity_poly.pdbx_strand_id
1 'polypeptide(L)'
;MQSQGILIANRGEISIRIARAAADMGIRSVAVYSSDDHTSLHTKIANEAVLIPGTGAKAYLDIEQIILAAQAANCDAIHPGYGFLSERADLAVSCAAAGITFIGPSEAHLKLFGDKGAARRAAIDAGVPVLAGTDHAVTLEQLTEFFDTVNGSIMIKAVAGGGGRGTRIVHKKEDLEEAFERCQSEATAAFGLGDVYVEEFLLRARHIEVQILGDSMGNIIHFGERECSVQRRNQKVVEIAPAPNLSASLRDKIISAAVSFAQQQHYISLGTFEFLVDDSGSNTGDSGDSPADDQFVFIEANARLQVEHTVTEEVTGFDLVRGQIQIALGSSLAELGLDTKAPLSISGFAIQARVNLETINSDGTVMPGSGTLARYEPPNGPGVRTDGFGYVGYNTSTAFDSLLAKVIVHERSAQFKDAARKTIRALSEFRLEGVRNNISFVKNIISHRDFIEGAIHTRWVEEQIDQLTTDWQGPDLFAASAPTVEANDCFAGARVNTNDPLALFTHQNASAQATANEPRN
;
A
#
# COMPACT_ATOMS: atom_id res chain seq x y z
N MET A 1 -4.79 -24.74 17.34
CA MET A 1 -3.83 -25.76 16.84
C MET A 1 -2.55 -25.05 16.40
N GLN A 2 -1.39 -25.65 16.63
CA GLN A 2 -0.13 -25.08 16.11
C GLN A 2 -0.04 -25.45 14.63
N SER A 3 0.04 -24.45 13.72
CA SER A 3 0.20 -24.69 12.29
C SER A 3 1.53 -25.35 12.00
N GLN A 4 1.55 -26.32 11.06
CA GLN A 4 2.76 -27.01 10.60
C GLN A 4 3.53 -26.16 9.58
N GLY A 5 2.83 -25.28 8.87
CA GLY A 5 3.44 -24.38 7.91
C GLY A 5 2.43 -23.52 7.17
N ILE A 6 2.83 -22.28 6.85
CA ILE A 6 2.03 -21.33 6.08
C ILE A 6 2.64 -21.19 4.69
N LEU A 7 1.86 -21.49 3.64
CA LEU A 7 2.21 -21.09 2.29
C LEU A 7 1.80 -19.63 2.08
N ILE A 8 2.72 -18.83 1.55
CA ILE A 8 2.50 -17.41 1.26
C ILE A 8 2.20 -17.27 -0.24
N ALA A 9 0.92 -17.10 -0.57
CA ALA A 9 0.45 -16.97 -1.95
C ALA A 9 0.60 -15.54 -2.47
N ASN A 10 1.82 -15.00 -2.35
CA ASN A 10 2.18 -13.64 -2.73
C ASN A 10 3.68 -13.52 -2.99
N ARG A 11 4.16 -12.30 -3.33
CA ARG A 11 5.56 -12.00 -3.62
C ARG A 11 6.03 -10.67 -2.99
N GLY A 12 7.31 -10.39 -3.17
CA GLY A 12 7.88 -9.09 -2.82
C GLY A 12 7.86 -8.80 -1.31
N GLU A 13 7.61 -7.53 -0.98
CA GLU A 13 7.72 -7.06 0.41
C GLU A 13 6.70 -7.70 1.34
N ILE A 14 5.46 -7.94 0.86
CA ILE A 14 4.42 -8.53 1.70
C ILE A 14 4.70 -10.00 2.02
N SER A 15 5.26 -10.76 1.09
CA SER A 15 5.69 -12.13 1.37
C SER A 15 6.78 -12.15 2.45
N ILE A 16 7.73 -11.20 2.40
CA ILE A 16 8.75 -11.05 3.44
C ILE A 16 8.12 -10.68 4.79
N ARG A 17 7.15 -9.75 4.77
CA ARG A 17 6.44 -9.33 5.99
C ARG A 17 5.72 -10.50 6.67
N ILE A 18 5.02 -11.32 5.87
CA ILE A 18 4.30 -12.50 6.37
C ILE A 18 5.29 -13.57 6.85
N ALA A 19 6.37 -13.81 6.11
CA ALA A 19 7.40 -14.78 6.50
C ALA A 19 8.04 -14.41 7.85
N ARG A 20 8.31 -13.12 8.08
CA ARG A 20 8.81 -12.61 9.37
C ARG A 20 7.81 -12.83 10.49
N ALA A 21 6.52 -12.50 10.29
CA ALA A 21 5.48 -12.75 11.28
C ALA A 21 5.36 -14.25 11.63
N ALA A 22 5.42 -15.13 10.64
CA ALA A 22 5.41 -16.57 10.84
C ALA A 22 6.65 -17.03 11.65
N ALA A 23 7.84 -16.53 11.31
CA ALA A 23 9.08 -16.85 12.01
C ALA A 23 9.03 -16.41 13.49
N ASP A 24 8.52 -15.20 13.79
CA ASP A 24 8.35 -14.68 15.14
C ASP A 24 7.34 -15.50 15.97
N MET A 25 6.45 -16.23 15.29
CA MET A 25 5.50 -17.17 15.90
C MET A 25 6.04 -18.60 15.98
N GLY A 26 7.24 -18.87 15.46
CA GLY A 26 7.81 -20.20 15.36
C GLY A 26 7.10 -21.11 14.34
N ILE A 27 6.42 -20.51 13.34
CA ILE A 27 5.71 -21.22 12.28
C ILE A 27 6.58 -21.23 11.02
N ARG A 28 6.69 -22.38 10.36
CA ARG A 28 7.40 -22.54 9.09
C ARG A 28 6.68 -21.78 7.98
N SER A 29 7.41 -21.03 7.17
CA SER A 29 6.89 -20.29 6.01
C SER A 29 7.41 -20.87 4.70
N VAL A 30 6.54 -20.97 3.70
CA VAL A 30 6.84 -21.42 2.34
C VAL A 30 6.42 -20.35 1.37
N ALA A 31 7.37 -19.72 0.66
CA ALA A 31 7.09 -18.75 -0.38
C ALA A 31 6.83 -19.45 -1.73
N VAL A 32 5.92 -18.90 -2.55
CA VAL A 32 5.82 -19.30 -3.96
C VAL A 32 6.52 -18.28 -4.85
N TYR A 33 7.02 -18.72 -6.02
CA TYR A 33 7.61 -17.83 -7.02
C TYR A 33 7.37 -18.34 -8.43
N SER A 34 7.15 -17.42 -9.39
CA SER A 34 7.11 -17.72 -10.82
C SER A 34 8.53 -17.87 -11.39
N SER A 35 8.66 -18.49 -12.57
CA SER A 35 9.98 -18.77 -13.15
C SER A 35 10.86 -17.53 -13.38
N ASP A 36 10.26 -16.36 -13.58
CA ASP A 36 10.93 -15.08 -13.76
C ASP A 36 11.14 -14.29 -12.45
N ASP A 37 10.66 -14.81 -11.30
CA ASP A 37 10.77 -14.16 -9.98
C ASP A 37 11.69 -14.92 -8.99
N HIS A 38 12.46 -15.89 -9.47
CA HIS A 38 13.29 -16.77 -8.65
C HIS A 38 14.40 -16.05 -7.87
N THR A 39 14.82 -14.86 -8.31
CA THR A 39 15.81 -14.04 -7.64
C THR A 39 15.25 -13.07 -6.62
N SER A 40 13.92 -12.94 -6.53
CA SER A 40 13.28 -12.02 -5.58
C SER A 40 13.58 -12.41 -4.13
N LEU A 41 13.79 -11.42 -3.28
CA LEU A 41 14.28 -11.61 -1.92
C LEU A 41 13.37 -12.49 -1.05
N HIS A 42 12.06 -12.49 -1.31
CA HIS A 42 11.11 -13.30 -0.54
C HIS A 42 11.41 -14.81 -0.62
N THR A 43 11.97 -15.28 -1.75
CA THR A 43 12.38 -16.70 -1.92
C THR A 43 13.53 -17.13 -1.02
N LYS A 44 14.28 -16.15 -0.47
CA LYS A 44 15.43 -16.37 0.42
C LYS A 44 15.10 -16.13 1.89
N ILE A 45 14.03 -15.37 2.16
CA ILE A 45 13.64 -15.03 3.54
C ILE A 45 12.71 -16.08 4.12
N ALA A 46 11.80 -16.65 3.33
CA ALA A 46 10.98 -17.78 3.75
C ALA A 46 11.86 -19.01 4.04
N ASN A 47 11.37 -19.92 4.89
CA ASN A 47 12.11 -21.16 5.20
C ASN A 47 12.30 -22.03 3.96
N GLU A 48 11.33 -22.03 3.07
CA GLU A 48 11.32 -22.77 1.80
C GLU A 48 10.72 -21.91 0.70
N ALA A 49 11.06 -22.23 -0.56
CA ALA A 49 10.47 -21.57 -1.72
C ALA A 49 10.09 -22.62 -2.78
N VAL A 50 8.88 -22.51 -3.32
CA VAL A 50 8.30 -23.43 -4.29
C VAL A 50 8.02 -22.71 -5.60
N LEU A 51 8.51 -23.26 -6.71
CA LEU A 51 8.23 -22.79 -8.05
C LEU A 51 6.78 -23.13 -8.42
N ILE A 52 6.02 -22.10 -8.83
CA ILE A 52 4.71 -22.28 -9.49
C ILE A 52 4.88 -22.09 -11.00
N PRO A 53 4.15 -22.87 -11.83
CA PRO A 53 4.24 -22.78 -13.28
C PRO A 53 3.83 -21.40 -13.80
N GLY A 54 4.51 -20.93 -14.85
CA GLY A 54 4.18 -19.67 -15.53
C GLY A 54 5.14 -18.51 -15.19
N THR A 55 4.81 -17.33 -15.71
CA THR A 55 5.60 -16.10 -15.60
C THR A 55 4.73 -14.92 -15.22
N GLY A 56 5.33 -13.92 -14.59
CA GLY A 56 4.69 -12.66 -14.22
C GLY A 56 3.51 -12.84 -13.27
N ALA A 57 2.69 -11.81 -13.17
CA ALA A 57 1.54 -11.75 -12.25
C ALA A 57 0.51 -12.89 -12.46
N LYS A 58 0.38 -13.41 -13.69
CA LYS A 58 -0.58 -14.48 -14.00
C LYS A 58 -0.31 -15.77 -13.25
N ALA A 59 0.97 -16.12 -13.02
CA ALA A 59 1.33 -17.32 -12.27
C ALA A 59 0.77 -17.31 -10.84
N TYR A 60 0.73 -16.14 -10.21
CA TYR A 60 0.19 -15.95 -8.86
C TYR A 60 -1.35 -15.93 -8.78
N LEU A 61 -2.04 -16.03 -9.92
CA LEU A 61 -3.51 -16.08 -10.01
C LEU A 61 -4.06 -17.49 -10.24
N ASP A 62 -3.19 -18.50 -10.34
CA ASP A 62 -3.55 -19.90 -10.55
C ASP A 62 -3.84 -20.59 -9.20
N ILE A 63 -5.12 -20.66 -8.84
CA ILE A 63 -5.58 -21.23 -7.57
C ILE A 63 -5.17 -22.71 -7.45
N GLU A 64 -5.29 -23.49 -8.54
CA GLU A 64 -4.95 -24.91 -8.53
C GLU A 64 -3.48 -25.13 -8.20
N GLN A 65 -2.58 -24.37 -8.84
CA GLN A 65 -1.14 -24.47 -8.58
C GLN A 65 -0.77 -24.00 -7.17
N ILE A 66 -1.45 -23.00 -6.62
CA ILE A 66 -1.25 -22.55 -5.23
C ILE A 66 -1.65 -23.67 -4.24
N ILE A 67 -2.81 -24.32 -4.45
CA ILE A 67 -3.26 -25.43 -3.59
C ILE A 67 -2.30 -26.61 -3.68
N LEU A 68 -1.89 -27.01 -4.90
CA LEU A 68 -0.92 -28.09 -5.12
C LEU A 68 0.42 -27.80 -4.44
N ALA A 69 0.90 -26.58 -4.55
CA ALA A 69 2.14 -26.15 -3.87
C ALA A 69 2.02 -26.24 -2.34
N ALA A 70 0.88 -25.84 -1.76
CA ALA A 70 0.65 -25.95 -0.32
C ALA A 70 0.62 -27.39 0.16
N GLN A 71 -0.07 -28.28 -0.57
CA GLN A 71 -0.13 -29.70 -0.27
C GLN A 71 1.23 -30.39 -0.39
N ALA A 72 1.97 -30.11 -1.48
CA ALA A 72 3.29 -30.68 -1.71
C ALA A 72 4.31 -30.24 -0.64
N ALA A 73 4.17 -29.01 -0.15
CA ALA A 73 5.01 -28.46 0.93
C ALA A 73 4.50 -28.80 2.35
N ASN A 74 3.43 -29.60 2.49
CA ASN A 74 2.80 -29.90 3.78
C ASN A 74 2.46 -28.62 4.58
N CYS A 75 1.89 -27.62 3.92
CA CYS A 75 1.33 -26.45 4.57
C CYS A 75 -0.14 -26.68 4.90
N ASP A 76 -0.54 -26.36 6.13
CA ASP A 76 -1.92 -26.46 6.61
C ASP A 76 -2.64 -25.11 6.61
N ALA A 77 -1.96 -24.03 6.20
CA ALA A 77 -2.54 -22.72 6.03
C ALA A 77 -1.96 -21.99 4.80
N ILE A 78 -2.78 -21.11 4.20
CA ILE A 78 -2.39 -20.22 3.10
C ILE A 78 -2.67 -18.78 3.49
N HIS A 79 -1.65 -17.92 3.37
CA HIS A 79 -1.79 -16.47 3.53
C HIS A 79 -1.69 -15.77 2.17
N PRO A 80 -2.76 -15.11 1.69
CA PRO A 80 -2.76 -14.49 0.36
C PRO A 80 -2.11 -13.09 0.34
N GLY A 81 -1.83 -12.49 1.49
CA GLY A 81 -1.34 -11.11 1.58
C GLY A 81 -2.38 -10.09 1.10
N TYR A 82 -2.01 -9.24 0.15
CA TYR A 82 -2.89 -8.30 -0.55
C TYR A 82 -2.69 -8.38 -2.07
N GLY A 83 -3.67 -7.93 -2.86
CA GLY A 83 -3.67 -8.11 -4.31
C GLY A 83 -3.79 -9.59 -4.72
N PHE A 84 -3.49 -9.91 -5.96
CA PHE A 84 -3.58 -11.28 -6.52
C PHE A 84 -4.88 -12.00 -6.12
N LEU A 85 -4.77 -13.02 -5.30
CA LEU A 85 -5.89 -13.88 -4.87
C LEU A 85 -6.51 -13.49 -3.53
N SER A 86 -6.06 -12.40 -2.89
CA SER A 86 -6.46 -12.06 -1.52
C SER A 86 -7.97 -11.76 -1.35
N GLU A 87 -8.63 -11.29 -2.41
CA GLU A 87 -10.08 -11.00 -2.43
C GLU A 87 -10.89 -12.05 -3.22
N ARG A 88 -10.24 -13.16 -3.65
CA ARG A 88 -10.89 -14.21 -4.42
C ARG A 88 -11.54 -15.26 -3.50
N ALA A 89 -12.87 -15.23 -3.44
CA ALA A 89 -13.66 -16.22 -2.70
C ALA A 89 -13.34 -17.67 -3.14
N ASP A 90 -13.04 -17.87 -4.43
CA ASP A 90 -12.68 -19.17 -4.99
C ASP A 90 -11.43 -19.78 -4.32
N LEU A 91 -10.44 -18.96 -3.92
CA LEU A 91 -9.28 -19.46 -3.19
C LEU A 91 -9.70 -19.97 -1.80
N ALA A 92 -10.54 -19.22 -1.08
CA ALA A 92 -11.03 -19.66 0.23
C ALA A 92 -11.82 -20.97 0.15
N VAL A 93 -12.67 -21.13 -0.89
CA VAL A 93 -13.40 -22.38 -1.18
C VAL A 93 -12.44 -23.52 -1.45
N SER A 94 -11.43 -23.30 -2.30
CA SER A 94 -10.44 -24.31 -2.65
C SER A 94 -9.58 -24.72 -1.46
N CYS A 95 -9.21 -23.78 -0.58
CA CYS A 95 -8.53 -24.07 0.68
C CYS A 95 -9.38 -25.00 1.56
N ALA A 96 -10.65 -24.64 1.77
CA ALA A 96 -11.57 -25.44 2.59
C ALA A 96 -11.74 -26.86 2.03
N ALA A 97 -11.90 -27.01 0.71
CA ALA A 97 -12.01 -28.31 0.04
C ALA A 97 -10.72 -29.15 0.18
N ALA A 98 -9.56 -28.50 0.29
CA ALA A 98 -8.27 -29.17 0.49
C ALA A 98 -7.93 -29.41 1.98
N GLY A 99 -8.76 -28.98 2.93
CA GLY A 99 -8.48 -29.06 4.36
C GLY A 99 -7.39 -28.08 4.82
N ILE A 100 -7.20 -26.98 4.09
CA ILE A 100 -6.20 -25.95 4.35
C ILE A 100 -6.89 -24.70 4.92
N THR A 101 -6.34 -24.11 5.96
CA THR A 101 -6.85 -22.86 6.55
C THR A 101 -6.52 -21.67 5.63
N PHE A 102 -7.55 -20.96 5.18
CA PHE A 102 -7.36 -19.68 4.50
C PHE A 102 -7.15 -18.57 5.55
N ILE A 103 -6.00 -17.89 5.53
CA ILE A 103 -5.72 -16.78 6.44
C ILE A 103 -6.30 -15.50 5.86
N GLY A 104 -7.56 -15.26 6.18
CA GLY A 104 -8.37 -14.17 5.65
C GLY A 104 -9.81 -14.25 6.10
N PRO A 105 -10.68 -13.37 5.58
CA PRO A 105 -12.11 -13.40 5.86
C PRO A 105 -12.79 -14.65 5.30
N SER A 106 -14.05 -14.87 5.71
CA SER A 106 -14.85 -15.97 5.19
C SER A 106 -15.19 -15.80 3.70
N GLU A 107 -15.52 -16.91 3.03
CA GLU A 107 -16.04 -16.90 1.66
C GLU A 107 -17.20 -15.91 1.48
N ALA A 108 -18.12 -15.88 2.47
CA ALA A 108 -19.27 -14.98 2.45
C ALA A 108 -18.86 -13.51 2.47
N HIS A 109 -17.89 -13.14 3.31
CA HIS A 109 -17.35 -11.78 3.38
C HIS A 109 -16.61 -11.38 2.10
N LEU A 110 -15.81 -12.30 1.53
CA LEU A 110 -15.11 -12.06 0.26
C LEU A 110 -16.09 -11.82 -0.89
N LYS A 111 -17.20 -12.58 -0.95
CA LYS A 111 -18.26 -12.36 -1.94
C LYS A 111 -19.02 -11.07 -1.71
N LEU A 112 -19.39 -10.77 -0.46
CA LEU A 112 -20.13 -9.56 -0.11
C LEU A 112 -19.35 -8.30 -0.46
N PHE A 113 -18.10 -8.20 0.00
CA PHE A 113 -17.28 -7.00 -0.17
C PHE A 113 -16.56 -6.94 -1.54
N GLY A 114 -16.47 -8.06 -2.24
CA GLY A 114 -16.02 -8.09 -3.64
C GLY A 114 -17.06 -7.59 -4.65
N ASP A 115 -18.34 -7.56 -4.28
CA ASP A 115 -19.43 -6.99 -5.07
C ASP A 115 -19.80 -5.59 -4.52
N LYS A 116 -19.43 -4.55 -5.27
CA LYS A 116 -19.65 -3.16 -4.84
C LYS A 116 -21.11 -2.82 -4.60
N GLY A 117 -22.02 -3.37 -5.41
CA GLY A 117 -23.47 -3.18 -5.23
C GLY A 117 -23.98 -3.88 -3.96
N ALA A 118 -23.53 -5.11 -3.71
CA ALA A 118 -23.89 -5.83 -2.49
C ALA A 118 -23.33 -5.15 -1.24
N ALA A 119 -22.07 -4.71 -1.27
CA ALA A 119 -21.44 -3.98 -0.16
C ALA A 119 -22.17 -2.67 0.14
N ARG A 120 -22.54 -1.92 -0.91
CA ARG A 120 -23.31 -0.69 -0.78
C ARG A 120 -24.69 -0.93 -0.13
N ARG A 121 -25.45 -1.94 -0.60
CA ARG A 121 -26.74 -2.31 0.02
C ARG A 121 -26.58 -2.69 1.48
N ALA A 122 -25.57 -3.51 1.79
CA ALA A 122 -25.29 -3.90 3.17
C ALA A 122 -24.91 -2.71 4.06
N ALA A 123 -24.20 -1.69 3.52
CA ALA A 123 -23.91 -0.45 4.23
C ALA A 123 -25.19 0.35 4.53
N ILE A 124 -26.11 0.49 3.54
CA ILE A 124 -27.42 1.14 3.72
C ILE A 124 -28.23 0.43 4.79
N ASP A 125 -28.31 -0.91 4.73
CA ASP A 125 -29.04 -1.73 5.71
C ASP A 125 -28.44 -1.61 7.13
N ALA A 126 -27.14 -1.36 7.22
CA ALA A 126 -26.43 -1.09 8.46
C ALA A 126 -26.58 0.37 8.96
N GLY A 127 -27.27 1.22 8.22
CA GLY A 127 -27.43 2.65 8.54
C GLY A 127 -26.16 3.48 8.33
N VAL A 128 -25.20 2.97 7.53
CA VAL A 128 -23.99 3.69 7.20
C VAL A 128 -24.24 4.59 6.00
N PRO A 129 -23.92 5.90 6.06
CA PRO A 129 -24.10 6.82 4.95
C PRO A 129 -23.30 6.36 3.71
N VAL A 130 -23.92 6.47 2.54
CA VAL A 130 -23.31 6.18 1.24
C VAL A 130 -23.55 7.33 0.28
N LEU A 131 -22.69 7.51 -0.74
CA LEU A 131 -22.94 8.51 -1.79
C LEU A 131 -24.33 8.31 -2.42
N ALA A 132 -24.97 9.37 -2.84
CA ALA A 132 -26.12 9.24 -3.73
C ALA A 132 -25.68 8.47 -4.99
N GLY A 133 -26.48 7.52 -5.45
CA GLY A 133 -26.10 6.68 -6.59
C GLY A 133 -27.09 5.57 -6.85
N THR A 134 -26.86 4.84 -7.93
CA THR A 134 -27.65 3.67 -8.30
C THR A 134 -26.96 2.38 -7.87
N ASP A 135 -27.73 1.36 -7.57
CA ASP A 135 -27.27 0.01 -7.22
C ASP A 135 -27.39 -0.98 -8.38
N HIS A 136 -27.78 -0.47 -9.57
CA HIS A 136 -28.01 -1.23 -10.80
C HIS A 136 -27.47 -0.47 -12.01
N ALA A 137 -27.34 -1.17 -13.13
CA ALA A 137 -26.97 -0.56 -14.40
C ALA A 137 -28.02 0.46 -14.86
N VAL A 138 -27.55 1.60 -15.36
CA VAL A 138 -28.42 2.70 -15.80
C VAL A 138 -28.39 2.87 -17.32
N THR A 139 -29.51 3.39 -17.86
CA THR A 139 -29.60 3.92 -19.23
C THR A 139 -29.13 5.37 -19.24
N LEU A 140 -28.87 5.92 -20.43
CA LEU A 140 -28.52 7.35 -20.60
C LEU A 140 -29.63 8.26 -20.07
N GLU A 141 -30.90 7.87 -20.23
CA GLU A 141 -32.06 8.63 -19.72
C GLU A 141 -32.05 8.67 -18.19
N GLN A 142 -31.90 7.53 -17.53
CA GLN A 142 -31.78 7.43 -16.06
C GLN A 142 -30.54 8.17 -15.52
N LEU A 143 -29.42 8.13 -16.25
CA LEU A 143 -28.23 8.90 -15.93
C LEU A 143 -28.48 10.40 -15.96
N THR A 144 -29.25 10.87 -16.98
CA THR A 144 -29.60 12.28 -17.13
C THR A 144 -30.53 12.73 -16.00
N GLU A 145 -31.55 11.93 -15.66
CA GLU A 145 -32.42 12.19 -14.51
C GLU A 145 -31.64 12.26 -13.19
N PHE A 146 -30.68 11.33 -12.99
CA PHE A 146 -29.83 11.34 -11.81
C PHE A 146 -28.97 12.61 -11.74
N PHE A 147 -28.36 13.02 -12.85
CA PHE A 147 -27.55 14.23 -12.91
C PHE A 147 -28.36 15.48 -12.54
N ASP A 148 -29.64 15.56 -12.99
CA ASP A 148 -30.54 16.68 -12.67
C ASP A 148 -30.94 16.69 -11.18
N THR A 149 -30.89 15.55 -10.48
CA THR A 149 -31.21 15.46 -9.03
C THR A 149 -30.02 15.78 -8.15
N VAL A 150 -28.80 15.41 -8.60
CA VAL A 150 -27.55 15.70 -7.90
C VAL A 150 -27.07 17.08 -8.33
N ASN A 151 -27.22 18.06 -7.46
CA ASN A 151 -26.82 19.44 -7.76
C ASN A 151 -25.26 19.59 -7.78
N GLY A 152 -24.58 18.76 -8.60
CA GLY A 152 -23.12 18.67 -8.59
C GLY A 152 -22.55 17.80 -9.72
N SER A 153 -21.37 17.30 -9.50
CA SER A 153 -20.68 16.38 -10.43
C SER A 153 -21.07 14.93 -10.14
N ILE A 154 -21.07 14.10 -11.16
CA ILE A 154 -21.32 12.67 -11.03
C ILE A 154 -20.13 11.85 -11.55
N MET A 155 -20.07 10.61 -11.11
CA MET A 155 -19.11 9.63 -11.60
C MET A 155 -19.84 8.43 -12.19
N ILE A 156 -19.60 8.15 -13.47
CA ILE A 156 -20.08 6.95 -14.16
C ILE A 156 -19.03 5.86 -13.95
N LYS A 157 -19.46 4.67 -13.56
CA LYS A 157 -18.56 3.53 -13.27
C LYS A 157 -19.06 2.26 -13.95
N ALA A 158 -18.14 1.46 -14.49
CA ALA A 158 -18.45 0.12 -14.96
C ALA A 158 -18.86 -0.80 -13.79
N VAL A 159 -19.96 -1.54 -13.94
CA VAL A 159 -20.44 -2.49 -12.92
C VAL A 159 -19.40 -3.60 -12.67
N ALA A 160 -18.79 -4.12 -13.72
CA ALA A 160 -17.72 -5.12 -13.64
C ALA A 160 -16.32 -4.52 -13.41
N GLY A 161 -16.21 -3.21 -13.17
CA GLY A 161 -14.96 -2.47 -13.14
C GLY A 161 -14.22 -2.53 -11.81
N GLY A 162 -12.88 -2.38 -11.90
CA GLY A 162 -11.97 -2.24 -10.77
C GLY A 162 -10.73 -1.45 -11.15
N GLY A 163 -10.01 -0.87 -10.15
CA GLY A 163 -8.77 -0.15 -10.37
C GLY A 163 -8.89 1.12 -11.23
N GLY A 164 -10.05 1.78 -11.24
CA GLY A 164 -10.28 3.05 -11.97
C GLY A 164 -10.52 2.92 -13.48
N ARG A 165 -10.55 1.70 -14.04
CA ARG A 165 -10.89 1.47 -15.45
C ARG A 165 -12.41 1.49 -15.65
N GLY A 166 -12.87 2.08 -16.76
CA GLY A 166 -14.30 2.24 -17.04
C GLY A 166 -14.97 3.25 -16.08
N THR A 167 -14.26 4.30 -15.69
CA THR A 167 -14.76 5.35 -14.80
C THR A 167 -14.61 6.73 -15.46
N ARG A 168 -15.66 7.54 -15.42
CA ARG A 168 -15.68 8.91 -15.95
C ARG A 168 -16.36 9.86 -14.99
N ILE A 169 -15.72 11.02 -14.75
CA ILE A 169 -16.33 12.12 -14.02
C ILE A 169 -17.00 13.05 -15.02
N VAL A 170 -18.22 13.47 -14.72
CA VAL A 170 -19.00 14.40 -15.53
C VAL A 170 -19.37 15.61 -14.68
N HIS A 171 -18.93 16.79 -15.13
CA HIS A 171 -19.18 18.05 -14.46
C HIS A 171 -20.31 18.85 -15.10
N LYS A 172 -20.65 18.57 -16.37
CA LYS A 172 -21.65 19.31 -17.14
C LYS A 172 -22.57 18.34 -17.85
N LYS A 173 -23.84 18.72 -17.92
CA LYS A 173 -24.89 17.91 -18.54
C LYS A 173 -24.60 17.60 -20.03
N GLU A 174 -23.99 18.51 -20.73
CA GLU A 174 -23.62 18.38 -22.15
C GLU A 174 -22.60 17.26 -22.42
N ASP A 175 -21.81 16.85 -21.40
CA ASP A 175 -20.78 15.83 -21.53
C ASP A 175 -21.29 14.41 -21.20
N LEU A 176 -22.57 14.27 -20.76
CA LEU A 176 -23.13 13.00 -20.27
C LEU A 176 -23.12 11.89 -21.30
N GLU A 177 -23.61 12.15 -22.51
CA GLU A 177 -23.75 11.15 -23.58
C GLU A 177 -22.37 10.61 -23.99
N GLU A 178 -21.42 11.50 -24.27
CA GLU A 178 -20.05 11.10 -24.63
C GLU A 178 -19.36 10.30 -23.52
N ALA A 179 -19.51 10.73 -22.27
CA ALA A 179 -18.92 10.05 -21.13
C ALA A 179 -19.54 8.66 -20.91
N PHE A 180 -20.86 8.53 -21.09
CA PHE A 180 -21.60 7.29 -20.97
C PHE A 180 -21.15 6.27 -22.00
N GLU A 181 -21.16 6.64 -23.31
CA GLU A 181 -20.75 5.77 -24.42
C GLU A 181 -19.30 5.31 -24.27
N ARG A 182 -18.39 6.22 -23.91
CA ARG A 182 -16.98 5.88 -23.67
C ARG A 182 -16.83 4.91 -22.50
N CYS A 183 -17.55 5.13 -21.40
CA CYS A 183 -17.49 4.28 -20.24
C CYS A 183 -17.97 2.86 -20.55
N GLN A 184 -19.09 2.73 -21.30
CA GLN A 184 -19.61 1.44 -21.77
C GLN A 184 -18.64 0.71 -22.72
N SER A 185 -18.05 1.45 -23.67
CA SER A 185 -17.09 0.88 -24.63
C SER A 185 -15.84 0.34 -23.92
N GLU A 186 -15.27 1.11 -22.99
CA GLU A 186 -14.12 0.70 -22.19
C GLU A 186 -14.46 -0.49 -21.29
N ALA A 187 -15.64 -0.50 -20.67
CA ALA A 187 -16.10 -1.61 -19.83
C ALA A 187 -16.25 -2.89 -20.66
N THR A 188 -16.86 -2.79 -21.83
CA THR A 188 -17.01 -3.93 -22.76
C THR A 188 -15.65 -4.47 -23.20
N ALA A 189 -14.71 -3.60 -23.57
CA ALA A 189 -13.38 -3.98 -24.01
C ALA A 189 -12.55 -4.63 -22.89
N ALA A 190 -12.67 -4.14 -21.65
CA ALA A 190 -11.86 -4.59 -20.53
C ALA A 190 -12.45 -5.81 -19.81
N PHE A 191 -13.78 -5.90 -19.70
CA PHE A 191 -14.48 -6.85 -18.83
C PHE A 191 -15.51 -7.72 -19.57
N GLY A 192 -15.78 -7.45 -20.85
CA GLY A 192 -16.78 -8.16 -21.64
C GLY A 192 -18.24 -7.75 -21.39
N LEU A 193 -18.49 -6.83 -20.46
CA LEU A 193 -19.80 -6.28 -20.08
C LEU A 193 -19.74 -4.76 -20.10
N GLY A 194 -20.71 -4.12 -20.78
CA GLY A 194 -20.78 -2.67 -20.92
C GLY A 194 -21.68 -1.96 -19.91
N ASP A 195 -22.16 -2.69 -18.91
CA ASP A 195 -23.06 -2.13 -17.90
C ASP A 195 -22.35 -1.10 -17.01
N VAL A 196 -22.98 0.06 -16.83
CA VAL A 196 -22.48 1.16 -16.01
C VAL A 196 -23.52 1.60 -15.00
N TYR A 197 -23.06 2.08 -13.85
CA TYR A 197 -23.86 2.70 -12.82
C TYR A 197 -23.34 4.12 -12.53
N VAL A 198 -24.06 4.90 -11.75
CA VAL A 198 -23.72 6.29 -11.46
C VAL A 198 -23.71 6.56 -9.96
N GLU A 199 -22.78 7.40 -9.53
CA GLU A 199 -22.70 7.94 -8.16
C GLU A 199 -22.42 9.44 -8.21
N GLU A 200 -22.84 10.15 -7.15
CA GLU A 200 -22.40 11.50 -6.87
C GLU A 200 -20.87 11.57 -6.78
N PHE A 201 -20.27 12.66 -7.20
CA PHE A 201 -18.83 12.86 -7.14
C PHE A 201 -18.49 14.04 -6.23
N LEU A 202 -17.78 13.75 -5.14
CA LEU A 202 -17.24 14.76 -4.24
C LEU A 202 -15.96 15.35 -4.81
N LEU A 203 -15.95 16.64 -5.10
CA LEU A 203 -14.81 17.34 -5.74
C LEU A 203 -13.59 17.42 -4.82
N ARG A 204 -13.82 17.64 -3.54
CA ARG A 204 -12.77 17.74 -2.51
C ARG A 204 -13.10 16.76 -1.39
N ALA A 205 -12.64 15.54 -1.53
CA ALA A 205 -12.90 14.52 -0.53
C ALA A 205 -11.57 14.03 0.07
N ARG A 206 -11.53 13.89 1.40
CA ARG A 206 -10.48 13.14 2.08
C ARG A 206 -10.87 11.68 2.09
N HIS A 207 -9.87 10.81 1.90
CA HIS A 207 -10.03 9.37 1.97
C HIS A 207 -9.58 8.87 3.33
N ILE A 208 -10.52 8.55 4.18
CA ILE A 208 -10.30 8.05 5.54
C ILE A 208 -10.72 6.59 5.59
N GLU A 209 -9.89 5.74 6.20
CA GLU A 209 -10.20 4.31 6.32
C GLU A 209 -9.99 3.81 7.75
N VAL A 210 -10.80 2.85 8.18
CA VAL A 210 -10.77 2.28 9.53
C VAL A 210 -10.28 0.84 9.48
N GLN A 211 -9.23 0.54 10.27
CA GLN A 211 -8.71 -0.81 10.42
C GLN A 211 -9.55 -1.61 11.41
N ILE A 212 -10.07 -2.75 10.97
CA ILE A 212 -10.91 -3.66 11.76
C ILE A 212 -10.22 -5.03 11.89
N LEU A 213 -10.42 -5.68 13.04
CA LEU A 213 -10.13 -7.10 13.27
C LEU A 213 -11.33 -7.73 13.98
N GLY A 214 -11.84 -8.82 13.43
CA GLY A 214 -12.92 -9.61 13.98
C GLY A 214 -12.49 -11.05 14.28
N ASP A 215 -13.04 -11.63 15.35
CA ASP A 215 -12.85 -13.05 15.70
C ASP A 215 -14.08 -13.91 15.38
N SER A 216 -13.94 -15.23 15.49
CA SER A 216 -15.02 -16.19 15.25
C SER A 216 -16.13 -16.16 16.30
N MET A 217 -15.95 -15.45 17.41
CA MET A 217 -16.93 -15.28 18.48
C MET A 217 -17.85 -14.07 18.26
N GLY A 218 -17.63 -13.32 17.18
CA GLY A 218 -18.39 -12.10 16.84
C GLY A 218 -17.87 -10.84 17.52
N ASN A 219 -16.71 -10.89 18.16
CA ASN A 219 -16.08 -9.70 18.70
C ASN A 219 -15.37 -8.92 17.59
N ILE A 220 -15.52 -7.60 17.61
CA ILE A 220 -14.89 -6.67 16.67
C ILE A 220 -14.09 -5.63 17.44
N ILE A 221 -12.88 -5.34 16.98
CA ILE A 221 -12.06 -4.23 17.45
C ILE A 221 -11.59 -3.39 16.27
N HIS A 222 -11.37 -2.10 16.50
CA HIS A 222 -10.73 -1.20 15.55
C HIS A 222 -9.34 -0.78 16.03
N PHE A 223 -8.46 -0.43 15.09
CA PHE A 223 -7.10 0.07 15.37
C PHE A 223 -6.94 1.54 14.96
N GLY A 224 -8.03 2.31 14.98
CA GLY A 224 -8.06 3.68 14.52
C GLY A 224 -8.20 3.80 13.01
N GLU A 225 -8.01 5.04 12.56
CA GLU A 225 -8.15 5.41 11.16
C GLU A 225 -6.79 5.76 10.50
N ARG A 226 -6.79 5.74 9.17
CA ARG A 226 -5.70 6.20 8.33
C ARG A 226 -6.21 7.26 7.36
N GLU A 227 -5.35 8.23 7.06
CA GLU A 227 -5.51 9.19 5.97
C GLU A 227 -4.84 8.66 4.71
N CYS A 228 -5.59 8.47 3.64
CA CYS A 228 -5.12 7.93 2.38
C CYS A 228 -5.40 8.85 1.18
N SER A 229 -5.61 10.15 1.42
CA SER A 229 -5.96 11.13 0.38
C SER A 229 -4.82 11.43 -0.59
N VAL A 230 -3.57 11.18 -0.21
CA VAL A 230 -2.43 11.39 -1.12
C VAL A 230 -2.38 10.27 -2.14
N GLN A 231 -3.09 10.48 -3.22
CA GLN A 231 -3.28 9.51 -4.30
C GLN A 231 -2.91 10.14 -5.64
N ARG A 232 -2.50 9.31 -6.58
CA ARG A 232 -2.38 9.65 -7.99
C ARG A 232 -3.21 8.67 -8.81
N ARG A 233 -4.21 9.17 -9.53
CA ARG A 233 -5.14 8.33 -10.31
C ARG A 233 -5.69 7.15 -9.48
N ASN A 234 -6.19 7.45 -8.28
CA ASN A 234 -6.70 6.50 -7.30
C ASN A 234 -5.65 5.48 -6.76
N GLN A 235 -4.37 5.71 -6.98
CA GLN A 235 -3.28 4.92 -6.38
C GLN A 235 -2.67 5.70 -5.23
N LYS A 236 -2.75 5.15 -4.03
CA LYS A 236 -2.16 5.72 -2.80
C LYS A 236 -0.64 5.82 -2.96
N VAL A 237 -0.05 6.95 -2.54
CA VAL A 237 1.40 7.23 -2.63
C VAL A 237 2.00 7.45 -1.25
N VAL A 238 1.24 8.14 -0.37
CA VAL A 238 1.60 8.38 1.03
C VAL A 238 0.37 8.14 1.89
N GLU A 239 0.55 7.40 2.98
CA GLU A 239 -0.51 7.12 3.96
C GLU A 239 -0.07 7.53 5.36
N ILE A 240 -1.03 7.93 6.18
CA ILE A 240 -0.78 8.51 7.50
C ILE A 240 -1.70 7.88 8.53
N ALA A 241 -1.19 7.63 9.74
CA ALA A 241 -2.01 7.29 10.90
C ALA A 241 -1.52 8.05 12.16
N PRO A 242 -2.45 8.54 12.98
CA PRO A 242 -3.85 8.81 12.69
C PRO A 242 -4.01 9.93 11.66
N ALA A 243 -5.21 10.14 11.12
CA ALA A 243 -5.52 11.21 10.19
C ALA A 243 -5.27 12.59 10.85
N PRO A 244 -4.36 13.44 10.30
CA PRO A 244 -4.14 14.76 10.86
C PRO A 244 -5.36 15.65 10.64
N ASN A 245 -5.63 16.56 11.60
CA ASN A 245 -6.71 17.55 11.54
C ASN A 245 -8.13 16.97 11.33
N LEU A 246 -8.33 15.69 11.64
CA LEU A 246 -9.67 15.11 11.71
C LEU A 246 -10.28 15.44 13.08
N SER A 247 -11.46 16.05 13.12
CA SER A 247 -12.12 16.37 14.39
C SER A 247 -12.42 15.10 15.19
N ALA A 248 -12.34 15.17 16.53
CA ALA A 248 -12.63 14.02 17.37
C ALA A 248 -14.05 13.48 17.15
N SER A 249 -15.03 14.39 16.99
CA SER A 249 -16.42 14.00 16.73
C SER A 249 -16.56 13.21 15.43
N LEU A 250 -15.96 13.70 14.34
CA LEU A 250 -16.04 13.02 13.04
C LEU A 250 -15.26 11.69 13.05
N ARG A 251 -14.10 11.65 13.68
CA ARG A 251 -13.34 10.41 13.91
C ARG A 251 -14.20 9.35 14.59
N ASP A 252 -14.84 9.72 15.71
CA ASP A 252 -15.68 8.81 16.48
C ASP A 252 -16.88 8.31 15.68
N LYS A 253 -17.50 9.17 14.87
CA LYS A 253 -18.62 8.80 13.97
C LYS A 253 -18.17 7.79 12.91
N ILE A 254 -17.05 8.05 12.24
CA ILE A 254 -16.51 7.16 11.20
C ILE A 254 -16.13 5.80 11.79
N ILE A 255 -15.41 5.80 12.91
CA ILE A 255 -15.02 4.56 13.60
C ILE A 255 -16.25 3.77 14.05
N SER A 256 -17.26 4.45 14.65
CA SER A 256 -18.50 3.81 15.09
C SER A 256 -19.27 3.21 13.93
N ALA A 257 -19.33 3.89 12.79
CA ALA A 257 -19.97 3.37 11.58
C ALA A 257 -19.25 2.10 11.07
N ALA A 258 -17.92 2.12 10.99
CA ALA A 258 -17.13 0.96 10.57
C ALA A 258 -17.31 -0.24 11.51
N VAL A 259 -17.23 -0.02 12.82
CA VAL A 259 -17.40 -1.09 13.84
C VAL A 259 -18.81 -1.66 13.80
N SER A 260 -19.85 -0.80 13.77
CA SER A 260 -21.23 -1.24 13.69
C SER A 260 -21.50 -2.05 12.41
N PHE A 261 -20.98 -1.60 11.28
CA PHE A 261 -21.12 -2.32 10.01
C PHE A 261 -20.45 -3.69 10.08
N ALA A 262 -19.20 -3.75 10.56
CA ALA A 262 -18.47 -5.01 10.73
C ALA A 262 -19.19 -5.97 11.70
N GLN A 263 -19.77 -5.47 12.80
CA GLN A 263 -20.54 -6.26 13.75
C GLN A 263 -21.80 -6.86 13.13
N GLN A 264 -22.56 -6.07 12.38
CA GLN A 264 -23.78 -6.53 11.70
C GLN A 264 -23.50 -7.59 10.64
N GLN A 265 -22.32 -7.52 10.01
CA GLN A 265 -21.90 -8.55 9.05
C GLN A 265 -21.21 -9.74 9.73
N HIS A 266 -21.05 -9.76 11.05
CA HIS A 266 -20.27 -10.79 11.78
C HIS A 266 -18.88 -10.98 11.18
N TYR A 267 -18.21 -9.87 10.87
CA TYR A 267 -16.94 -9.87 10.14
C TYR A 267 -15.85 -10.63 10.90
N ILE A 268 -15.11 -11.46 10.19
CA ILE A 268 -14.00 -12.24 10.75
C ILE A 268 -12.71 -11.91 9.98
N SER A 269 -11.58 -11.88 10.68
CA SER A 269 -10.25 -11.55 10.17
C SER A 269 -10.00 -10.04 10.08
N LEU A 270 -8.89 -9.70 9.46
CA LEU A 270 -8.48 -8.31 9.22
C LEU A 270 -9.25 -7.74 8.03
N GLY A 271 -9.67 -6.50 8.14
CA GLY A 271 -10.32 -5.77 7.04
C GLY A 271 -10.23 -4.27 7.25
N THR A 272 -10.52 -3.53 6.20
CA THR A 272 -10.49 -2.07 6.20
C THR A 272 -11.78 -1.55 5.58
N PHE A 273 -12.44 -0.62 6.25
CA PHE A 273 -13.65 0.06 5.78
C PHE A 273 -13.29 1.48 5.39
N GLU A 274 -13.54 1.84 4.14
CA GLU A 274 -13.08 3.07 3.52
C GLU A 274 -14.22 4.07 3.34
N PHE A 275 -13.93 5.35 3.66
CA PHE A 275 -14.88 6.43 3.66
C PHE A 275 -14.30 7.65 2.93
N LEU A 276 -15.20 8.44 2.31
CA LEU A 276 -14.89 9.81 1.90
C LEU A 276 -15.47 10.79 2.92
N VAL A 277 -14.69 11.79 3.24
CA VAL A 277 -15.07 12.94 4.05
C VAL A 277 -15.11 14.16 3.12
N ASP A 278 -16.24 14.85 3.05
CA ASP A 278 -16.34 16.07 2.26
C ASP A 278 -15.61 17.22 2.96
N ASP A 279 -14.60 17.78 2.30
CA ASP A 279 -13.77 18.89 2.77
C ASP A 279 -14.16 20.24 2.09
N SER A 280 -15.23 20.27 1.33
CA SER A 280 -15.65 21.46 0.56
C SER A 280 -16.15 22.62 1.42
N GLY A 281 -16.55 22.35 2.68
CA GLY A 281 -17.09 23.34 3.62
C GLY A 281 -16.06 24.12 4.45
N SER A 282 -14.83 23.68 4.54
CA SER A 282 -13.85 24.23 5.50
C SER A 282 -13.24 25.59 5.12
N ASN A 283 -13.50 26.11 3.92
CA ASN A 283 -12.93 27.38 3.41
C ASN A 283 -13.92 28.53 3.19
N THR A 284 -15.19 28.37 3.48
CA THR A 284 -16.16 29.48 3.38
C THR A 284 -16.48 30.00 4.78
N GLY A 285 -15.72 31.00 5.21
CA GLY A 285 -15.93 31.72 6.46
C GLY A 285 -17.19 32.60 6.45
N ASP A 286 -18.33 32.10 6.05
CA ASP A 286 -19.58 32.80 6.23
C ASP A 286 -20.77 31.81 6.24
N SER A 287 -21.49 31.86 7.30
CA SER A 287 -22.85 31.38 7.63
C SER A 287 -22.88 30.31 8.72
N GLY A 288 -23.36 30.79 9.87
CA GLY A 288 -23.70 29.99 11.04
C GLY A 288 -24.78 28.97 10.77
N ASP A 289 -24.79 27.97 11.62
CA ASP A 289 -25.83 26.95 11.87
C ASP A 289 -26.01 25.79 10.88
N SER A 290 -24.90 25.18 10.39
CA SER A 290 -24.85 23.72 10.18
C SER A 290 -23.42 23.29 9.99
N PRO A 291 -22.89 22.32 10.73
CA PRO A 291 -21.54 21.83 10.51
C PRO A 291 -21.54 20.96 9.24
N ALA A 292 -21.14 21.54 8.12
CA ALA A 292 -20.74 20.81 6.91
C ALA A 292 -19.52 19.88 7.21
N ASP A 293 -18.89 20.11 8.35
CA ASP A 293 -17.69 19.39 8.81
C ASP A 293 -17.92 17.93 9.25
N ASP A 294 -19.15 17.41 9.21
CA ASP A 294 -19.49 16.10 9.77
C ASP A 294 -20.01 15.10 8.72
N GLN A 295 -19.87 15.38 7.43
CA GLN A 295 -20.38 14.49 6.39
C GLN A 295 -19.30 13.51 5.94
N PHE A 296 -19.57 12.23 6.11
CA PHE A 296 -18.78 11.15 5.57
C PHE A 296 -19.68 10.11 4.92
N VAL A 297 -19.13 9.39 3.94
CA VAL A 297 -19.83 8.33 3.22
C VAL A 297 -18.94 7.13 3.04
N PHE A 298 -19.51 5.93 3.17
CA PHE A 298 -18.82 4.67 2.87
C PHE A 298 -18.64 4.52 1.36
N ILE A 299 -17.48 4.04 0.94
CA ILE A 299 -17.16 3.76 -0.46
C ILE A 299 -16.90 2.27 -0.72
N GLU A 300 -16.11 1.62 0.11
CA GLU A 300 -15.83 0.19 -0.03
C GLU A 300 -15.27 -0.41 1.26
N ALA A 301 -15.28 -1.74 1.34
CA ALA A 301 -14.55 -2.47 2.37
C ALA A 301 -13.60 -3.45 1.68
N ASN A 302 -12.33 -3.39 2.09
CA ASN A 302 -11.29 -4.30 1.63
C ASN A 302 -11.16 -5.46 2.61
N ALA A 303 -11.70 -6.62 2.23
CA ALA A 303 -11.73 -7.83 3.05
C ALA A 303 -10.37 -8.55 3.02
N ARG A 304 -9.30 -7.86 3.43
CA ARG A 304 -7.91 -8.31 3.42
C ARG A 304 -6.98 -7.38 4.19
N LEU A 305 -5.73 -7.80 4.31
CA LEU A 305 -4.64 -6.90 4.72
C LEU A 305 -4.43 -5.79 3.68
N GLN A 306 -4.17 -4.56 4.12
CA GLN A 306 -3.85 -3.42 3.26
C GLN A 306 -2.33 -3.20 3.16
N VAL A 307 -1.88 -2.53 2.08
CA VAL A 307 -0.46 -2.15 1.91
C VAL A 307 0.01 -1.27 3.07
N GLU A 308 -0.85 -0.36 3.50
CA GLU A 308 -0.64 0.68 4.49
C GLU A 308 -0.89 0.25 5.96
N HIS A 309 -1.09 -1.05 6.21
CA HIS A 309 -1.26 -1.59 7.58
C HIS A 309 -0.14 -1.17 8.53
N THR A 310 1.03 -0.94 8.00
CA THR A 310 2.25 -0.64 8.75
C THR A 310 2.17 0.65 9.57
N VAL A 311 1.49 1.71 9.07
CA VAL A 311 1.34 2.96 9.86
C VAL A 311 0.47 2.74 11.09
N THR A 312 -0.54 1.87 10.99
CA THR A 312 -1.37 1.47 12.13
C THR A 312 -0.55 0.65 13.13
N GLU A 313 0.28 -0.27 12.66
CA GLU A 313 1.19 -1.04 13.53
C GLU A 313 2.13 -0.12 14.32
N GLU A 314 2.72 0.89 13.66
CA GLU A 314 3.66 1.80 14.30
C GLU A 314 3.01 2.68 15.39
N VAL A 315 1.79 3.17 15.19
CA VAL A 315 1.12 4.04 16.16
C VAL A 315 0.44 3.26 17.29
N THR A 316 0.08 1.99 17.08
CA THR A 316 -0.60 1.15 18.08
C THR A 316 0.35 0.19 18.79
N GLY A 317 1.48 -0.15 18.18
CA GLY A 317 2.40 -1.18 18.66
C GLY A 317 1.88 -2.61 18.49
N PHE A 318 0.76 -2.82 17.77
CA PHE A 318 0.17 -4.14 17.53
C PHE A 318 0.56 -4.68 16.14
N ASP A 319 1.06 -5.91 16.08
CA ASP A 319 1.38 -6.61 14.83
C ASP A 319 0.09 -7.17 14.19
N LEU A 320 -0.42 -6.47 13.18
CA LEU A 320 -1.68 -6.81 12.51
C LEU A 320 -1.57 -8.13 11.73
N VAL A 321 -0.44 -8.42 11.10
CA VAL A 321 -0.23 -9.66 10.34
C VAL A 321 -0.21 -10.86 11.27
N ARG A 322 0.46 -10.73 12.41
CA ARG A 322 0.50 -11.75 13.45
C ARG A 322 -0.89 -11.97 14.05
N GLY A 323 -1.63 -10.88 14.35
CA GLY A 323 -3.01 -10.96 14.80
C GLY A 323 -3.91 -11.68 13.80
N GLN A 324 -3.79 -11.36 12.50
CA GLN A 324 -4.55 -12.03 11.44
C GLN A 324 -4.28 -13.54 11.39
N ILE A 325 -3.02 -13.95 11.46
CA ILE A 325 -2.63 -15.36 11.50
C ILE A 325 -3.24 -16.05 12.74
N GLN A 326 -3.13 -15.45 13.91
CA GLN A 326 -3.66 -16.03 15.17
C GLN A 326 -5.18 -16.21 15.13
N ILE A 327 -5.92 -15.21 14.63
CA ILE A 327 -7.38 -15.32 14.44
C ILE A 327 -7.74 -16.46 13.48
N ALA A 328 -7.04 -16.57 12.36
CA ALA A 328 -7.28 -17.65 11.40
C ALA A 328 -6.97 -19.04 11.97
N LEU A 329 -6.02 -19.13 12.90
CA LEU A 329 -5.69 -20.38 13.62
C LEU A 329 -6.60 -20.63 14.83
N GLY A 330 -7.64 -19.82 15.05
CA GLY A 330 -8.70 -20.03 16.02
C GLY A 330 -8.56 -19.29 17.34
N SER A 331 -7.61 -18.35 17.46
CA SER A 331 -7.52 -17.49 18.64
C SER A 331 -8.67 -16.46 18.66
N SER A 332 -9.11 -16.09 19.85
CA SER A 332 -10.03 -14.99 20.09
C SER A 332 -9.27 -13.66 20.29
N LEU A 333 -9.96 -12.52 20.14
CA LEU A 333 -9.38 -11.21 20.45
C LEU A 333 -8.89 -11.12 21.91
N ALA A 334 -9.60 -11.73 22.85
CA ALA A 334 -9.20 -11.76 24.26
C ALA A 334 -7.87 -12.53 24.47
N GLU A 335 -7.64 -13.63 23.74
CA GLU A 335 -6.37 -14.38 23.80
C GLU A 335 -5.21 -13.59 23.16
N LEU A 336 -5.50 -12.65 22.26
CA LEU A 336 -4.53 -11.70 21.73
C LEU A 336 -4.25 -10.54 22.70
N GLY A 337 -4.91 -10.48 23.85
CA GLY A 337 -4.80 -9.39 24.82
C GLY A 337 -5.55 -8.12 24.40
N LEU A 338 -6.50 -8.24 23.47
CA LEU A 338 -7.30 -7.14 22.96
C LEU A 338 -8.65 -7.07 23.69
N ASP A 339 -8.90 -5.94 24.34
CA ASP A 339 -10.19 -5.67 25.01
C ASP A 339 -11.04 -4.77 24.13
N THR A 340 -12.16 -5.30 23.64
CA THR A 340 -13.12 -4.55 22.79
C THR A 340 -13.78 -3.37 23.51
N LYS A 341 -13.66 -3.29 24.84
CA LYS A 341 -14.22 -2.20 25.66
C LYS A 341 -13.21 -1.11 25.99
N ALA A 342 -11.92 -1.37 25.76
CA ALA A 342 -10.86 -0.41 26.01
C ALA A 342 -10.30 0.11 24.67
N PRO A 343 -10.23 1.43 24.46
CA PRO A 343 -9.61 1.98 23.27
C PRO A 343 -8.11 1.62 23.25
N LEU A 344 -7.62 1.24 22.09
CA LEU A 344 -6.18 1.07 21.88
C LEU A 344 -5.48 2.43 22.01
N SER A 345 -4.33 2.42 22.69
CA SER A 345 -3.51 3.62 22.80
C SER A 345 -2.84 3.91 21.47
N ILE A 346 -3.16 5.04 20.86
CA ILE A 346 -2.48 5.56 19.67
C ILE A 346 -1.44 6.57 20.13
N SER A 347 -0.21 6.45 19.65
CA SER A 347 0.91 7.31 20.04
C SER A 347 1.52 8.01 18.84
N GLY A 348 1.47 9.35 18.84
CA GLY A 348 2.09 10.19 17.81
C GLY A 348 1.49 10.02 16.42
N PHE A 349 2.35 10.13 15.39
CA PHE A 349 1.98 9.96 13.98
C PHE A 349 2.95 9.02 13.28
N ALA A 350 2.42 8.20 12.37
CA ALA A 350 3.21 7.43 11.43
C ALA A 350 2.87 7.83 9.98
N ILE A 351 3.90 7.89 9.13
CA ILE A 351 3.78 8.17 7.70
C ILE A 351 4.43 7.02 6.96
N GLN A 352 3.70 6.41 6.03
CA GLN A 352 4.24 5.48 5.05
C GLN A 352 4.44 6.19 3.72
N ALA A 353 5.62 6.06 3.14
CA ALA A 353 5.97 6.51 1.80
C ALA A 353 6.21 5.30 0.91
N ARG A 354 5.47 5.19 -0.20
CA ARG A 354 5.68 4.13 -1.19
C ARG A 354 6.83 4.50 -2.10
N VAL A 355 7.89 3.71 -2.08
CA VAL A 355 9.04 3.84 -2.98
C VAL A 355 8.82 2.93 -4.17
N ASN A 356 8.40 3.54 -5.27
CA ASN A 356 8.05 2.87 -6.52
C ASN A 356 9.15 3.04 -7.56
N LEU A 357 9.33 2.01 -8.37
CA LEU A 357 10.23 2.01 -9.53
C LEU A 357 9.55 2.69 -10.72
N GLU A 358 9.38 3.99 -10.61
CA GLU A 358 8.73 4.81 -11.64
C GLU A 358 9.15 6.27 -11.53
N THR A 359 9.05 7.00 -12.63
CA THR A 359 9.17 8.45 -12.66
C THR A 359 7.83 9.04 -13.10
N ILE A 360 7.41 10.11 -12.45
CA ILE A 360 6.19 10.85 -12.77
C ILE A 360 6.61 12.11 -13.56
N ASN A 361 6.03 12.32 -14.73
CA ASN A 361 6.23 13.50 -15.55
C ASN A 361 5.28 14.62 -15.14
N SER A 362 5.55 15.86 -15.56
CA SER A 362 4.71 17.03 -15.27
C SER A 362 3.28 16.94 -15.83
N ASP A 363 3.06 16.13 -16.87
CA ASP A 363 1.72 15.82 -17.38
C ASP A 363 0.99 14.71 -16.60
N GLY A 364 1.57 14.23 -15.50
CA GLY A 364 1.05 13.15 -14.67
C GLY A 364 1.20 11.76 -15.28
N THR A 365 1.89 11.62 -16.44
CA THR A 365 2.21 10.30 -17.00
C THR A 365 3.31 9.62 -16.20
N VAL A 366 3.29 8.28 -16.19
CA VAL A 366 4.26 7.45 -15.46
C VAL A 366 5.15 6.73 -16.43
N MET A 367 6.44 6.78 -16.15
CA MET A 367 7.45 5.98 -16.83
C MET A 367 7.96 4.89 -15.88
N PRO A 368 7.63 3.62 -16.12
CA PRO A 368 8.15 2.52 -15.31
C PRO A 368 9.69 2.50 -15.31
N GLY A 369 10.27 2.19 -14.15
CA GLY A 369 11.69 1.99 -13.98
C GLY A 369 12.01 0.49 -13.97
N SER A 370 13.02 0.10 -14.73
CA SER A 370 13.60 -1.24 -14.69
C SER A 370 15.12 -1.16 -14.80
N GLY A 371 15.82 -2.17 -14.30
CA GLY A 371 17.27 -2.25 -14.32
C GLY A 371 17.81 -3.05 -13.16
N THR A 372 19.13 -3.04 -13.00
CA THR A 372 19.80 -3.70 -11.88
C THR A 372 20.09 -2.69 -10.78
N LEU A 373 19.70 -3.00 -9.55
CA LEU A 373 20.01 -2.17 -8.40
C LEU A 373 21.52 -2.13 -8.16
N ALA A 374 22.15 -1.01 -8.48
CA ALA A 374 23.58 -0.79 -8.23
C ALA A 374 23.84 -0.50 -6.74
N ARG A 375 22.87 0.16 -6.09
CA ARG A 375 22.86 0.40 -4.63
C ARG A 375 21.45 0.23 -4.08
N TYR A 376 21.36 -0.30 -2.88
CA TYR A 376 20.15 -0.40 -2.09
C TYR A 376 20.52 -0.29 -0.62
N GLU A 377 20.46 0.92 -0.09
CA GLU A 377 20.79 1.24 1.30
C GLU A 377 19.56 1.91 1.92
N PRO A 378 18.63 1.12 2.51
CA PRO A 378 17.40 1.68 3.09
C PRO A 378 17.71 2.50 4.35
N PRO A 379 16.89 3.54 4.64
CA PRO A 379 17.06 4.36 5.82
C PRO A 379 16.82 3.56 7.10
N ASN A 380 17.42 4.03 8.18
CA ASN A 380 17.27 3.40 9.49
C ASN A 380 17.25 4.46 10.61
N GLY A 381 17.27 3.98 11.86
CA GLY A 381 17.26 4.80 13.06
C GLY A 381 15.95 4.72 13.85
N PRO A 382 15.85 5.39 15.01
CA PRO A 382 14.67 5.29 15.88
C PRO A 382 13.38 5.71 15.17
N GLY A 383 12.38 4.82 15.16
CA GLY A 383 11.08 5.04 14.51
C GLY A 383 11.17 5.14 12.97
N VAL A 384 12.16 4.48 12.36
CA VAL A 384 12.26 4.30 10.91
C VAL A 384 12.27 2.82 10.60
N ARG A 385 11.29 2.38 9.82
CA ARG A 385 11.12 1.01 9.35
C ARG A 385 11.10 0.99 7.83
N THR A 386 11.72 0.00 7.23
CA THR A 386 11.63 -0.23 5.78
C THR A 386 11.14 -1.64 5.51
N ASP A 387 9.98 -1.76 4.86
CA ASP A 387 9.47 -3.03 4.34
C ASP A 387 9.72 -3.03 2.83
N GLY A 388 10.65 -3.85 2.38
CA GLY A 388 11.08 -3.89 0.98
C GLY A 388 11.72 -5.21 0.61
N PHE A 389 11.95 -5.41 -0.69
CA PHE A 389 12.56 -6.65 -1.22
C PHE A 389 13.75 -6.40 -2.15
N GLY A 390 14.23 -5.15 -2.24
CA GLY A 390 15.42 -4.80 -3.00
C GLY A 390 16.71 -5.28 -2.33
N TYR A 391 17.73 -5.52 -3.13
CA TYR A 391 19.11 -5.75 -2.71
C TYR A 391 20.06 -5.44 -3.87
N VAL A 392 21.35 -5.19 -3.58
CA VAL A 392 22.36 -4.89 -4.62
C VAL A 392 22.49 -6.06 -5.58
N GLY A 393 22.40 -5.80 -6.88
CA GLY A 393 22.42 -6.81 -7.94
C GLY A 393 21.05 -7.39 -8.29
N TYR A 394 19.98 -7.02 -7.59
CA TYR A 394 18.62 -7.42 -7.97
C TYR A 394 18.22 -6.77 -9.30
N ASN A 395 17.79 -7.60 -10.25
CA ASN A 395 17.25 -7.13 -11.54
C ASN A 395 15.74 -6.98 -11.44
N THR A 396 15.28 -5.73 -11.51
CA THR A 396 13.87 -5.39 -11.35
C THR A 396 13.07 -5.72 -12.61
N SER A 397 11.79 -6.08 -12.45
CA SER A 397 10.90 -6.47 -13.56
C SER A 397 9.67 -5.57 -13.59
N THR A 398 9.25 -5.17 -14.80
CA THR A 398 7.99 -4.47 -15.05
C THR A 398 6.79 -5.42 -15.20
N ALA A 399 6.99 -6.73 -15.04
CA ALA A 399 5.91 -7.73 -15.07
C ALA A 399 5.02 -7.70 -13.81
N PHE A 400 5.45 -6.94 -12.79
CA PHE A 400 4.79 -6.81 -11.50
C PHE A 400 4.55 -5.33 -11.17
N ASP A 401 3.90 -5.09 -10.03
CA ASP A 401 3.73 -3.75 -9.47
C ASP A 401 5.08 -3.02 -9.28
N SER A 402 5.07 -1.70 -9.40
CA SER A 402 6.27 -0.87 -9.29
C SER A 402 6.80 -0.72 -7.85
N LEU A 403 6.04 -1.12 -6.83
CA LEU A 403 6.41 -1.00 -5.43
C LEU A 403 7.66 -1.83 -5.11
N LEU A 404 8.75 -1.16 -4.73
CA LEU A 404 9.99 -1.79 -4.30
C LEU A 404 10.10 -1.86 -2.78
N ALA A 405 9.70 -0.80 -2.12
CA ALA A 405 9.78 -0.68 -0.68
C ALA A 405 8.76 0.34 -0.14
N LYS A 406 8.41 0.18 1.12
CA LYS A 406 7.69 1.17 1.93
C LYS A 406 8.67 1.70 2.98
N VAL A 407 8.79 3.01 3.09
CA VAL A 407 9.50 3.66 4.19
C VAL A 407 8.44 4.14 5.18
N ILE A 408 8.44 3.59 6.37
CA ILE A 408 7.48 3.90 7.42
C ILE A 408 8.22 4.64 8.53
N VAL A 409 7.73 5.83 8.87
CA VAL A 409 8.34 6.68 9.88
C VAL A 409 7.34 7.00 10.96
N HIS A 410 7.67 6.62 12.18
CA HIS A 410 6.90 6.90 13.37
C HIS A 410 7.58 7.98 14.21
N GLU A 411 6.79 8.99 14.62
CA GLU A 411 7.22 10.04 15.55
C GLU A 411 6.19 10.18 16.67
N ARG A 412 6.68 10.11 17.91
CA ARG A 412 5.81 10.18 19.10
C ARG A 412 5.33 11.58 19.44
N SER A 413 5.85 12.60 18.76
CA SER A 413 5.38 13.99 18.91
C SER A 413 3.89 14.09 18.59
N ALA A 414 3.18 14.92 19.34
CA ALA A 414 1.80 15.28 19.05
C ALA A 414 1.65 16.21 17.82
N GLN A 415 2.77 16.62 17.20
CA GLN A 415 2.78 17.51 16.05
C GLN A 415 3.11 16.75 14.77
N PHE A 416 2.15 16.68 13.87
CA PHE A 416 2.30 15.98 12.57
C PHE A 416 3.53 16.44 11.76
N LYS A 417 3.84 17.73 11.78
CA LYS A 417 5.03 18.29 11.10
C LYS A 417 6.36 17.65 11.53
N ASP A 418 6.44 17.09 12.74
CA ASP A 418 7.66 16.44 13.21
C ASP A 418 7.83 15.07 12.53
N ALA A 419 6.72 14.32 12.32
CA ALA A 419 6.72 13.09 11.54
C ALA A 419 7.07 13.37 10.07
N ALA A 420 6.49 14.42 9.47
CA ALA A 420 6.81 14.83 8.10
C ALA A 420 8.30 15.15 7.92
N ARG A 421 8.88 15.96 8.81
CA ARG A 421 10.31 16.30 8.79
C ARG A 421 11.20 15.06 8.92
N LYS A 422 10.85 14.14 9.82
CA LYS A 422 11.58 12.89 10.01
C LYS A 422 11.49 11.98 8.78
N THR A 423 10.34 11.95 8.10
CA THR A 423 10.14 11.18 6.87
C THR A 423 10.99 11.74 5.72
N ILE A 424 11.07 13.06 5.56
CA ILE A 424 11.96 13.69 4.57
C ILE A 424 13.41 13.31 4.83
N ARG A 425 13.87 13.35 6.10
CA ARG A 425 15.21 12.89 6.49
C ARG A 425 15.43 11.44 6.08
N ALA A 426 14.51 10.54 6.44
CA ALA A 426 14.63 9.12 6.13
C ALA A 426 14.70 8.87 4.61
N LEU A 427 13.82 9.51 3.82
CA LEU A 427 13.85 9.41 2.36
C LEU A 427 15.14 9.98 1.74
N SER A 428 15.74 11.01 2.36
CA SER A 428 17.02 11.58 1.91
C SER A 428 18.23 10.69 2.24
N GLU A 429 18.09 9.77 3.19
CA GLU A 429 19.08 8.75 3.52
C GLU A 429 18.95 7.49 2.65
N PHE A 430 17.84 7.31 1.93
CA PHE A 430 17.64 6.13 1.10
C PHE A 430 18.48 6.21 -0.18
N ARG A 431 19.58 5.46 -0.24
CA ARG A 431 20.38 5.34 -1.47
C ARG A 431 19.84 4.22 -2.35
N LEU A 432 19.25 4.63 -3.46
CA LEU A 432 18.71 3.75 -4.48
C LEU A 432 19.26 4.16 -5.84
N GLU A 433 20.18 3.37 -6.39
CA GLU A 433 20.88 3.67 -7.65
C GLU A 433 20.74 2.51 -8.66
N GLY A 434 20.80 2.81 -9.95
CA GLY A 434 20.69 1.86 -11.05
C GLY A 434 19.30 1.73 -11.64
N VAL A 435 18.29 2.33 -11.02
CA VAL A 435 16.89 2.32 -11.47
C VAL A 435 16.23 3.68 -11.27
N ARG A 436 15.24 3.99 -12.09
CA ARG A 436 14.35 5.14 -11.85
C ARG A 436 13.43 4.86 -10.69
N ASN A 437 13.16 5.87 -9.87
CA ASN A 437 12.28 5.79 -8.71
C ASN A 437 11.57 7.12 -8.45
N ASN A 438 10.58 7.11 -7.55
CA ASN A 438 9.74 8.24 -7.21
C ASN A 438 10.16 9.00 -5.93
N ILE A 439 11.33 8.74 -5.35
CA ILE A 439 11.72 9.31 -4.03
C ILE A 439 11.66 10.84 -4.03
N SER A 440 12.16 11.51 -5.09
CA SER A 440 12.10 12.97 -5.18
C SER A 440 10.66 13.50 -5.19
N PHE A 441 9.78 12.85 -5.94
CA PHE A 441 8.35 13.17 -5.98
C PHE A 441 7.69 13.03 -4.61
N VAL A 442 7.96 11.95 -3.89
CA VAL A 442 7.42 11.72 -2.55
C VAL A 442 7.98 12.74 -1.54
N LYS A 443 9.26 13.11 -1.65
CA LYS A 443 9.85 14.18 -0.82
C LYS A 443 9.15 15.53 -1.07
N ASN A 444 8.86 15.87 -2.33
CA ASN A 444 8.13 17.09 -2.68
C ASN A 444 6.71 17.08 -2.08
N ILE A 445 5.99 15.95 -2.14
CA ILE A 445 4.69 15.78 -1.48
C ILE A 445 4.78 16.08 0.02
N ILE A 446 5.68 15.40 0.73
CA ILE A 446 5.76 15.47 2.21
C ILE A 446 6.25 16.84 2.69
N SER A 447 7.03 17.55 1.88
CA SER A 447 7.51 18.91 2.19
C SER A 447 6.51 20.01 1.83
N HIS A 448 5.47 19.68 1.05
CA HIS A 448 4.51 20.69 0.60
C HIS A 448 3.72 21.25 1.79
N ARG A 449 3.43 22.56 1.73
CA ARG A 449 2.71 23.26 2.80
C ARG A 449 1.35 22.62 3.09
N ASP A 450 0.57 22.33 2.05
CA ASP A 450 -0.76 21.74 2.19
C ASP A 450 -0.73 20.37 2.86
N PHE A 451 0.30 19.55 2.57
CA PHE A 451 0.50 18.28 3.24
C PHE A 451 0.76 18.46 4.74
N ILE A 452 1.65 19.40 5.11
CA ILE A 452 2.00 19.67 6.50
C ILE A 452 0.80 20.27 7.27
N GLU A 453 0.00 21.09 6.62
CA GLU A 453 -1.21 21.70 7.17
C GLU A 453 -2.43 20.77 7.13
N GLY A 454 -2.32 19.59 6.48
CA GLY A 454 -3.41 18.62 6.34
C GLY A 454 -4.53 19.07 5.40
N ALA A 455 -4.24 19.99 4.49
CA ALA A 455 -5.17 20.52 3.47
C ALA A 455 -5.10 19.69 2.18
N ILE A 456 -5.11 18.37 2.32
CA ILE A 456 -4.98 17.40 1.22
C ILE A 456 -6.34 16.72 0.95
N HIS A 457 -6.57 16.39 -0.31
CA HIS A 457 -7.76 15.64 -0.77
C HIS A 457 -7.39 14.71 -1.92
N THR A 458 -8.29 13.84 -2.32
CA THR A 458 -8.01 12.76 -3.29
C THR A 458 -7.53 13.21 -4.66
N ARG A 459 -7.75 14.47 -5.05
CA ARG A 459 -7.29 15.07 -6.32
C ARG A 459 -6.12 16.04 -6.15
N TRP A 460 -5.68 16.25 -4.91
CA TRP A 460 -4.64 17.25 -4.61
C TRP A 460 -3.33 17.00 -5.38
N VAL A 461 -2.92 15.74 -5.53
CA VAL A 461 -1.69 15.39 -6.25
C VAL A 461 -1.77 15.79 -7.72
N GLU A 462 -2.90 15.53 -8.39
CA GLU A 462 -3.12 15.94 -9.78
C GLU A 462 -3.14 17.47 -9.93
N GLU A 463 -3.75 18.17 -8.98
CA GLU A 463 -3.85 19.64 -9.00
C GLU A 463 -2.49 20.32 -8.75
N GLN A 464 -1.58 19.67 -8.01
CA GLN A 464 -0.24 20.18 -7.70
C GLN A 464 0.88 19.52 -8.52
N ILE A 465 0.56 18.75 -9.56
CA ILE A 465 1.49 17.88 -10.28
C ILE A 465 2.73 18.62 -10.77
N ASP A 466 2.58 19.84 -11.30
CA ASP A 466 3.68 20.65 -11.81
C ASP A 466 4.73 20.99 -10.72
N GLN A 467 4.26 21.27 -9.49
CA GLN A 467 5.14 21.56 -8.37
C GLN A 467 5.79 20.28 -7.82
N LEU A 468 5.02 19.18 -7.77
CA LEU A 468 5.44 17.92 -7.18
C LEU A 468 6.45 17.16 -8.04
N THR A 469 6.48 17.41 -9.35
CA THR A 469 7.40 16.76 -10.31
C THR A 469 8.70 17.52 -10.55
N THR A 470 8.91 18.65 -9.89
CA THR A 470 10.19 19.36 -9.94
C THR A 470 11.30 18.56 -9.26
N ASP A 471 12.54 18.83 -9.64
CA ASP A 471 13.70 18.27 -8.96
C ASP A 471 13.68 18.67 -7.48
N TRP A 472 14.00 17.71 -6.61
CA TRP A 472 14.10 17.97 -5.18
C TRP A 472 15.17 19.03 -4.86
N GLN A 473 14.78 20.11 -4.21
CA GLN A 473 15.67 21.25 -3.86
C GLN A 473 16.11 21.25 -2.38
N GLY A 474 15.58 20.32 -1.59
CA GLY A 474 15.93 20.23 -0.16
C GLY A 474 17.23 19.48 0.09
N PRO A 475 17.58 19.26 1.36
CA PRO A 475 18.79 18.53 1.74
C PRO A 475 18.77 17.11 1.13
N ASP A 476 19.81 16.78 0.40
CA ASP A 476 20.07 15.43 -0.08
C ASP A 476 21.48 15.03 0.38
N LEU A 477 21.56 14.10 1.31
CA LEU A 477 22.83 13.71 1.92
C LEU A 477 23.82 13.09 0.92
N PHE A 478 23.31 12.64 -0.22
CA PHE A 478 24.08 11.94 -1.25
C PHE A 478 24.10 12.65 -2.60
N ALA A 479 23.42 13.80 -2.74
CA ALA A 479 23.44 14.61 -3.96
C ALA A 479 24.77 15.39 -4.16
N ALA A 480 25.53 15.60 -3.09
CA ALA A 480 26.89 16.11 -3.22
C ALA A 480 27.74 15.00 -3.83
N SER A 481 27.92 15.07 -5.15
CA SER A 481 29.02 14.50 -5.91
C SER A 481 29.89 13.52 -5.12
N ALA A 482 29.78 12.22 -5.41
CA ALA A 482 30.97 11.40 -5.28
C ALA A 482 32.09 12.24 -5.93
N PRO A 483 33.18 12.58 -5.22
CA PRO A 483 34.29 13.21 -5.88
C PRO A 483 34.59 12.32 -7.07
N THR A 484 34.52 12.88 -8.27
CA THR A 484 35.12 12.27 -9.44
C THR A 484 36.58 12.17 -9.06
N VAL A 485 36.97 11.05 -8.49
CA VAL A 485 38.38 10.69 -8.39
C VAL A 485 38.79 10.56 -9.84
N GLU A 486 39.25 11.66 -10.41
CA GLU A 486 39.95 11.60 -11.68
C GLU A 486 41.02 10.53 -11.46
N ALA A 487 41.12 9.60 -12.38
CA ALA A 487 42.03 8.45 -12.30
C ALA A 487 43.52 8.86 -12.20
N ASN A 488 43.80 10.12 -11.92
CA ASN A 488 45.10 10.73 -11.78
C ASN A 488 45.43 11.24 -10.36
N ASP A 489 44.54 11.19 -9.39
CA ASP A 489 44.91 11.52 -8.02
C ASP A 489 45.74 10.38 -7.44
N CYS A 490 47.02 10.53 -7.58
CA CYS A 490 48.04 9.73 -6.88
C CYS A 490 47.90 10.01 -5.38
N PHE A 491 47.20 9.16 -4.65
CA PHE A 491 47.50 9.02 -3.23
C PHE A 491 49.02 8.68 -3.13
N ALA A 492 49.74 9.41 -2.30
CA ALA A 492 51.14 9.15 -2.06
C ALA A 492 51.34 7.69 -1.66
N GLY A 493 51.80 6.88 -2.60
CA GLY A 493 52.02 5.45 -2.46
C GLY A 493 51.06 4.62 -3.29
N ALA A 494 51.51 4.10 -4.36
CA ALA A 494 51.15 2.86 -5.05
C ALA A 494 49.76 2.72 -5.70
N ARG A 495 49.77 2.58 -7.00
CA ARG A 495 48.68 1.95 -7.76
C ARG A 495 48.66 0.45 -7.42
N VAL A 496 47.68 0.03 -6.64
CA VAL A 496 47.42 -1.39 -6.41
C VAL A 496 46.48 -1.88 -7.51
N ASN A 497 46.87 -2.92 -8.23
CA ASN A 497 45.98 -3.59 -9.17
C ASN A 497 44.88 -4.31 -8.37
N THR A 498 43.65 -3.78 -8.39
CA THR A 498 42.52 -4.32 -7.62
C THR A 498 42.08 -5.73 -8.06
N ASN A 499 42.59 -6.22 -9.19
CA ASN A 499 42.34 -7.59 -9.68
C ASN A 499 43.38 -8.61 -9.23
N ASP A 500 44.43 -8.18 -8.50
CA ASP A 500 45.43 -9.07 -7.96
C ASP A 500 45.39 -9.08 -6.41
N PRO A 501 44.87 -10.17 -5.78
CA PRO A 501 44.82 -10.30 -4.33
C PRO A 501 46.17 -10.20 -3.61
N LEU A 502 47.29 -10.38 -4.32
CA LEU A 502 48.65 -10.32 -3.78
C LEU A 502 49.38 -9.00 -4.08
N ALA A 503 48.75 -8.05 -4.78
CA ALA A 503 49.35 -6.79 -5.18
C ALA A 503 49.90 -5.97 -4.01
N LEU A 504 49.31 -6.08 -2.82
CA LEU A 504 49.78 -5.43 -1.59
C LEU A 504 51.13 -5.99 -1.12
N PHE A 505 51.37 -7.27 -1.25
CA PHE A 505 52.61 -7.94 -0.81
C PHE A 505 53.75 -7.72 -1.80
N THR A 506 53.46 -7.67 -3.09
CA THR A 506 54.49 -7.38 -4.12
C THR A 506 54.98 -5.95 -4.03
N HIS A 507 54.11 -5.01 -3.64
CA HIS A 507 54.48 -3.61 -3.47
C HIS A 507 55.36 -3.35 -2.22
N GLN A 508 55.09 -4.01 -1.11
CA GLN A 508 55.97 -3.94 0.08
C GLN A 508 57.36 -4.44 -0.20
N ASN A 509 57.52 -5.50 -1.00
CA ASN A 509 58.83 -6.03 -1.38
C ASN A 509 59.58 -5.11 -2.36
N ALA A 510 58.91 -4.42 -3.26
CA ALA A 510 59.51 -3.44 -4.17
C ALA A 510 60.01 -2.18 -3.44
N SER A 511 59.25 -1.68 -2.46
CA SER A 511 59.67 -0.54 -1.64
C SER A 511 60.86 -0.88 -0.70
N ALA A 512 60.91 -2.10 -0.19
CA ALA A 512 62.05 -2.56 0.62
C ALA A 512 63.33 -2.71 -0.20
N GLN A 513 63.26 -3.05 -1.47
CA GLN A 513 64.43 -3.13 -2.38
C GLN A 513 64.89 -1.75 -2.87
N ALA A 514 63.97 -0.78 -3.03
CA ALA A 514 64.31 0.59 -3.43
C ALA A 514 65.08 1.35 -2.33
N THR A 515 64.77 1.10 -1.07
CA THR A 515 65.49 1.69 0.08
C THR A 515 66.85 1.07 0.35
N ALA A 516 67.15 -0.12 -0.19
CA ALA A 516 68.45 -0.82 -0.04
C ALA A 516 69.50 -0.39 -1.09
N ASN A 517 69.09 0.37 -2.13
CA ASN A 517 69.97 0.76 -3.24
C ASN A 517 70.32 2.26 -3.29
N GLU A 518 70.08 3.05 -2.24
CA GLU A 518 70.61 4.40 -2.16
C GLU A 518 72.09 4.35 -1.74
N PRO A 519 73.02 4.89 -2.54
CA PRO A 519 74.41 4.94 -2.14
C PRO A 519 74.54 5.97 -1.01
N ARG A 520 75.14 5.53 0.11
CA ARG A 520 75.55 6.43 1.18
C ARG A 520 76.68 7.31 0.65
N ASN A 521 76.41 8.60 0.50
CA ASN A 521 77.39 9.67 0.49
C ASN A 521 77.24 10.53 1.72
#